data_d918003190d328c6c20884a120666c83
#
_entry.id   d918003190d328c6c20884a120666c83
#
_cell.length_a   1.000
_cell.length_b   1.000
_cell.length_c   1.000
_cell.angle_alpha   90.00
_cell.angle_beta   90.00
_cell.angle_gamma   90.00
#
_symmetry.space_group_name_H-M   'P 1'
#
loop_
_entity.id
_entity.type
_entity.pdbx_description
1 polymer ?
#
loop_
_entity_poly.entity_id
_entity_poly.type
_entity_poly.pdbx_seq_one_letter_code
_entity_poly.pdbx_strand_id
1 'polypeptide(L)'
;MLTYTTLQDRPREFLAATGLTPAEFARLLPAFATAYAALYPPDKTLAGQPRQRRVGGGATGALPQMEDKLLFILVFQKTKPLQTMHGLQLDLSQPQTNYWIHHLLPVLQRACAALGVAPERDASRIATSALLLEGAPNLAIDGTERRRQRPQNATAQKEHYSGKKKAHTDKNLLLVNENTGTVGYLSPTIAGKTHDKKAADAVPMAYPTNATLDKDTGFQGYEPKDVLSTQPKKSRKARP
;
A
#
# COMPACT_ATOMS: atom_id res chain seq x y z
N MET A 1 16.10 -11.64 -19.30
CA MET A 1 15.32 -10.41 -19.04
C MET A 1 13.90 -10.80 -18.67
N LEU A 2 13.39 -10.29 -17.57
CA LEU A 2 12.01 -10.51 -17.15
C LEU A 2 11.09 -9.55 -17.94
N THR A 3 10.14 -10.09 -18.69
CA THR A 3 9.14 -9.32 -19.46
C THR A 3 7.77 -9.92 -19.27
N TYR A 4 6.72 -9.14 -19.54
CA TYR A 4 5.35 -9.66 -19.53
C TYR A 4 5.21 -10.87 -20.48
N THR A 5 5.73 -10.76 -21.68
CA THR A 5 5.67 -11.83 -22.70
C THR A 5 6.32 -13.14 -22.24
N THR A 6 7.41 -13.08 -21.45
CA THR A 6 8.10 -14.30 -20.96
C THR A 6 7.39 -14.93 -19.77
N LEU A 7 6.52 -14.17 -19.07
CA LEU A 7 5.92 -14.59 -17.80
C LEU A 7 4.43 -14.92 -17.92
N GLN A 8 3.70 -14.34 -18.87
CA GLN A 8 2.24 -14.43 -19.00
C GLN A 8 1.70 -15.88 -19.06
N ASP A 9 2.45 -16.78 -19.69
CA ASP A 9 2.06 -18.19 -19.88
C ASP A 9 2.51 -19.10 -18.72
N ARG A 10 3.02 -18.49 -17.63
CA ARG A 10 3.49 -19.16 -16.42
C ARG A 10 2.72 -18.67 -15.19
N PRO A 11 1.47 -19.08 -14.97
CA PRO A 11 0.58 -18.46 -13.98
C PRO A 11 1.09 -18.57 -12.53
N ARG A 12 1.83 -19.64 -12.18
CA ARG A 12 2.41 -19.78 -10.83
C ARG A 12 3.55 -18.79 -10.60
N GLU A 13 4.47 -18.70 -11.55
CA GLU A 13 5.59 -17.76 -11.51
C GLU A 13 5.11 -16.31 -11.61
N PHE A 14 4.06 -16.06 -12.42
CA PHE A 14 3.43 -14.76 -12.53
C PHE A 14 2.85 -14.29 -11.19
N LEU A 15 2.08 -15.15 -10.52
CA LEU A 15 1.52 -14.87 -9.20
C LEU A 15 2.62 -14.68 -8.14
N ALA A 16 3.66 -15.51 -8.17
CA ALA A 16 4.79 -15.39 -7.24
C ALA A 16 5.54 -14.05 -7.42
N ALA A 17 5.73 -13.61 -8.66
CA ALA A 17 6.45 -12.39 -8.99
C ALA A 17 5.63 -11.12 -8.73
N THR A 18 4.35 -11.11 -9.09
CA THR A 18 3.49 -9.90 -9.09
C THR A 18 2.52 -9.83 -7.91
N GLY A 19 2.17 -10.97 -7.32
CA GLY A 19 1.08 -11.09 -6.35
C GLY A 19 -0.32 -11.11 -6.97
N LEU A 20 -0.42 -11.09 -8.30
CA LEU A 20 -1.67 -11.14 -9.06
C LEU A 20 -1.70 -12.33 -9.99
N THR A 21 -2.89 -12.87 -10.23
CA THR A 21 -3.11 -13.80 -11.34
C THR A 21 -3.05 -13.05 -12.69
N PRO A 22 -2.81 -13.74 -13.81
CA PRO A 22 -2.86 -13.10 -15.14
C PRO A 22 -4.20 -12.41 -15.42
N ALA A 23 -5.32 -12.95 -14.94
CA ALA A 23 -6.64 -12.35 -15.10
C ALA A 23 -6.80 -11.04 -14.29
N GLU A 24 -6.32 -10.99 -13.05
CA GLU A 24 -6.31 -9.77 -12.24
C GLU A 24 -5.40 -8.70 -12.82
N PHE A 25 -4.23 -9.10 -13.34
CA PHE A 25 -3.33 -8.21 -14.06
C PHE A 25 -4.00 -7.60 -15.30
N ALA A 26 -4.68 -8.43 -16.12
CA ALA A 26 -5.41 -7.96 -17.29
C ALA A 26 -6.55 -6.97 -16.93
N ARG A 27 -7.19 -7.14 -15.76
CA ARG A 27 -8.19 -6.19 -15.25
C ARG A 27 -7.58 -4.87 -14.78
N LEU A 28 -6.39 -4.91 -14.19
CA LEU A 28 -5.68 -3.71 -13.69
C LEU A 28 -5.07 -2.90 -14.84
N LEU A 29 -4.58 -3.55 -15.89
CA LEU A 29 -3.82 -2.92 -16.98
C LEU A 29 -4.53 -1.73 -17.64
N PRO A 30 -5.83 -1.77 -18.01
CA PRO A 30 -6.51 -0.61 -18.60
C PRO A 30 -6.59 0.60 -17.68
N ALA A 31 -6.87 0.38 -16.39
CA ALA A 31 -6.88 1.46 -15.39
C ALA A 31 -5.48 2.05 -15.17
N PHE A 32 -4.46 1.21 -15.19
CA PHE A 32 -3.07 1.64 -15.10
C PHE A 32 -2.65 2.48 -16.32
N ALA A 33 -3.02 2.05 -17.53
CA ALA A 33 -2.76 2.80 -18.76
C ALA A 33 -3.44 4.17 -18.77
N THR A 34 -4.72 4.23 -18.34
CA THR A 34 -5.47 5.47 -18.20
C THR A 34 -4.83 6.41 -17.17
N ALA A 35 -4.44 5.89 -16.01
CA ALA A 35 -3.76 6.66 -14.97
C ALA A 35 -2.39 7.17 -15.43
N TYR A 36 -1.65 6.35 -16.20
CA TYR A 36 -0.37 6.73 -16.80
C TYR A 36 -0.52 7.90 -17.77
N ALA A 37 -1.47 7.80 -18.71
CA ALA A 37 -1.76 8.86 -19.68
C ALA A 37 -2.21 10.16 -19.03
N ALA A 38 -2.99 10.07 -17.94
CA ALA A 38 -3.45 11.25 -17.18
C ALA A 38 -2.32 11.94 -16.40
N LEU A 39 -1.37 11.17 -15.85
CA LEU A 39 -0.21 11.72 -15.12
C LEU A 39 0.87 12.23 -16.05
N TYR A 40 1.07 11.58 -17.18
CA TYR A 40 2.15 11.84 -18.14
C TYR A 40 1.62 12.01 -19.55
N PRO A 41 0.82 13.05 -19.81
CA PRO A 41 0.23 13.27 -21.12
C PRO A 41 1.35 13.49 -22.17
N PRO A 42 1.20 12.94 -23.38
CA PRO A 42 2.26 12.95 -24.39
C PRO A 42 2.59 14.35 -24.93
N ASP A 43 1.67 15.29 -24.80
CA ASP A 43 1.81 16.70 -25.23
C ASP A 43 2.52 17.58 -24.20
N LYS A 44 2.79 17.06 -22.98
CA LYS A 44 3.42 17.83 -21.90
C LYS A 44 4.73 17.23 -21.44
N THR A 45 5.62 18.07 -20.96
CA THR A 45 6.84 17.66 -20.24
C THR A 45 6.47 17.24 -18.81
N LEU A 46 7.42 16.60 -18.09
CA LEU A 46 7.24 16.28 -16.66
C LEU A 46 7.00 17.54 -15.78
N ALA A 47 7.44 18.70 -16.23
CA ALA A 47 7.19 19.98 -15.57
C ALA A 47 5.83 20.60 -15.97
N GLY A 48 4.99 19.87 -16.74
CA GLY A 48 3.67 20.31 -17.17
C GLY A 48 3.66 21.31 -18.35
N GLN A 49 4.83 21.66 -18.90
CA GLN A 49 4.94 22.59 -20.02
C GLN A 49 4.61 21.88 -21.35
N PRO A 50 4.04 22.57 -22.36
CA PRO A 50 3.81 22.00 -23.68
C PRO A 50 5.10 21.48 -24.30
N ARG A 51 5.02 20.29 -24.90
CA ARG A 51 6.19 19.71 -25.62
C ARG A 51 6.35 20.36 -26.99
N GLN A 52 7.57 20.76 -27.31
CA GLN A 52 7.92 21.25 -28.63
C GLN A 52 8.21 20.12 -29.62
N ARG A 53 8.54 18.91 -29.14
CA ARG A 53 8.85 17.74 -29.97
C ARG A 53 7.88 16.58 -29.64
N ARG A 54 7.46 15.85 -30.67
CA ARG A 54 6.62 14.65 -30.49
C ARG A 54 7.34 13.60 -29.63
N VAL A 55 6.55 12.88 -28.81
CA VAL A 55 7.04 11.72 -28.07
C VAL A 55 7.36 10.61 -29.07
N GLY A 56 8.47 9.89 -28.85
CA GLY A 56 8.86 8.75 -29.68
C GLY A 56 9.91 9.03 -30.74
N GLY A 57 10.40 10.28 -30.89
CA GLY A 57 11.49 10.65 -31.78
C GLY A 57 12.91 10.31 -31.29
N GLY A 58 13.04 9.62 -30.15
CA GLY A 58 14.32 9.22 -29.55
C GLY A 58 14.43 7.70 -29.44
N ALA A 59 15.51 7.23 -28.77
CA ALA A 59 15.68 5.82 -28.46
C ALA A 59 14.46 5.29 -27.69
N THR A 60 14.03 4.05 -28.02
CA THR A 60 12.97 3.36 -27.31
C THR A 60 13.35 3.27 -25.83
N GLY A 61 12.48 3.75 -24.95
CA GLY A 61 12.75 3.69 -23.51
C GLY A 61 12.88 2.23 -23.02
N ALA A 62 13.57 2.06 -21.92
CA ALA A 62 13.87 0.73 -21.35
C ALA A 62 12.63 -0.13 -21.01
N LEU A 63 11.47 0.49 -20.78
CA LEU A 63 10.18 -0.19 -20.60
C LEU A 63 9.17 0.37 -21.62
N PRO A 64 9.20 -0.09 -22.89
CA PRO A 64 8.37 0.49 -23.94
C PRO A 64 6.89 0.13 -23.78
N GLN A 65 6.59 -1.10 -23.38
CA GLN A 65 5.22 -1.61 -23.28
C GLN A 65 4.56 -1.23 -21.94
N MET A 66 3.25 -1.07 -21.93
CA MET A 66 2.51 -0.73 -20.72
C MET A 66 2.47 -1.92 -19.76
N GLU A 67 2.40 -3.12 -20.29
CA GLU A 67 2.46 -4.37 -19.58
C GLU A 67 3.77 -4.53 -18.81
N ASP A 68 4.92 -4.19 -19.42
CA ASP A 68 6.23 -4.26 -18.78
C ASP A 68 6.37 -3.19 -17.68
N LYS A 69 5.78 -2.00 -17.87
CA LYS A 69 5.71 -0.98 -16.81
C LYS A 69 4.90 -1.45 -15.59
N LEU A 70 3.73 -2.06 -15.86
CA LEU A 70 2.90 -2.61 -14.79
C LEU A 70 3.59 -3.79 -14.11
N LEU A 71 4.17 -4.71 -14.88
CA LEU A 71 4.96 -5.83 -14.36
C LEU A 71 6.10 -5.33 -13.46
N PHE A 72 6.89 -4.37 -13.93
CA PHE A 72 8.00 -3.77 -13.20
C PHE A 72 7.56 -3.30 -11.80
N ILE A 73 6.51 -2.49 -11.73
CA ILE A 73 6.11 -1.90 -10.45
C ILE A 73 5.44 -2.92 -9.53
N LEU A 74 4.73 -3.91 -10.04
CA LEU A 74 4.13 -4.99 -9.24
C LEU A 74 5.20 -5.90 -8.65
N VAL A 75 6.20 -6.31 -9.43
CA VAL A 75 7.34 -7.10 -8.94
C VAL A 75 8.08 -6.35 -7.84
N PHE A 76 8.33 -5.05 -8.03
CA PHE A 76 8.94 -4.22 -6.99
C PHE A 76 8.08 -4.18 -5.71
N GLN A 77 6.77 -3.99 -5.82
CA GLN A 77 5.87 -3.94 -4.66
C GLN A 77 5.79 -5.28 -3.93
N LYS A 78 5.76 -6.39 -4.66
CA LYS A 78 5.65 -7.73 -4.10
C LYS A 78 6.92 -8.16 -3.38
N THR A 79 8.08 -7.95 -3.99
CA THR A 79 9.35 -8.54 -3.53
C THR A 79 10.25 -7.55 -2.79
N LYS A 80 10.05 -6.24 -2.98
CA LYS A 80 10.85 -5.14 -2.39
C LYS A 80 12.36 -5.38 -2.50
N PRO A 81 12.88 -5.71 -3.69
CA PRO A 81 14.28 -6.03 -3.88
C PRO A 81 15.14 -4.76 -3.77
N LEU A 82 16.44 -4.95 -3.61
CA LEU A 82 17.39 -3.85 -3.84
C LEU A 82 17.24 -3.35 -5.28
N GLN A 83 17.30 -2.04 -5.48
CA GLN A 83 17.09 -1.44 -6.81
C GLN A 83 18.05 -2.00 -7.87
N THR A 84 19.31 -2.26 -7.49
CA THR A 84 20.29 -2.89 -8.39
C THR A 84 19.83 -4.29 -8.82
N MET A 85 19.33 -5.10 -7.88
CA MET A 85 18.84 -6.46 -8.18
C MET A 85 17.57 -6.44 -9.03
N HIS A 86 16.68 -5.49 -8.75
CA HIS A 86 15.48 -5.29 -9.56
C HIS A 86 15.84 -4.87 -11.00
N GLY A 87 16.80 -3.96 -11.12
CA GLY A 87 17.30 -3.52 -12.43
C GLY A 87 17.91 -4.66 -13.25
N LEU A 88 18.74 -5.50 -12.63
CA LEU A 88 19.35 -6.66 -13.30
C LEU A 88 18.32 -7.62 -13.90
N GLN A 89 17.15 -7.81 -13.25
CA GLN A 89 16.09 -8.68 -13.77
C GLN A 89 15.45 -8.12 -15.06
N LEU A 90 15.44 -6.79 -15.23
CA LEU A 90 14.75 -6.08 -16.31
C LEU A 90 15.71 -5.34 -17.26
N ASP A 91 17.01 -5.61 -17.17
CA ASP A 91 18.07 -4.97 -17.96
C ASP A 91 18.10 -3.42 -17.82
N LEU A 92 17.97 -2.97 -16.55
CA LEU A 92 18.00 -1.57 -16.18
C LEU A 92 19.19 -1.26 -15.27
N SER A 93 19.79 -0.09 -15.44
CA SER A 93 20.72 0.45 -14.45
C SER A 93 19.99 0.85 -13.15
N GLN A 94 20.72 0.94 -12.04
CA GLN A 94 20.14 1.37 -10.77
C GLN A 94 19.48 2.77 -10.84
N PRO A 95 20.06 3.80 -11.48
CA PRO A 95 19.39 5.09 -11.67
C PRO A 95 18.09 5.00 -12.47
N GLN A 96 18.04 4.19 -13.53
CA GLN A 96 16.81 3.96 -14.29
C GLN A 96 15.76 3.23 -13.46
N THR A 97 16.17 2.22 -12.67
CA THR A 97 15.28 1.51 -11.75
C THR A 97 14.67 2.47 -10.73
N ASN A 98 15.48 3.31 -10.09
CA ASN A 98 15.00 4.32 -9.16
C ASN A 98 14.00 5.29 -9.82
N TYR A 99 14.32 5.79 -11.01
CA TYR A 99 13.44 6.65 -11.79
C TYR A 99 12.09 5.98 -12.04
N TRP A 100 12.07 4.74 -12.56
CA TRP A 100 10.83 4.02 -12.86
C TRP A 100 10.01 3.69 -11.64
N ILE A 101 10.62 3.37 -10.50
CA ILE A 101 9.89 3.16 -9.23
C ILE A 101 9.11 4.42 -8.86
N HIS A 102 9.77 5.58 -8.79
CA HIS A 102 9.13 6.84 -8.42
C HIS A 102 8.11 7.32 -9.46
N HIS A 103 8.32 6.97 -10.72
CA HIS A 103 7.43 7.34 -11.81
C HIS A 103 6.15 6.49 -11.85
N LEU A 104 6.24 5.19 -11.56
CA LEU A 104 5.12 4.25 -11.69
C LEU A 104 4.31 4.03 -10.40
N LEU A 105 4.87 4.29 -9.22
CA LEU A 105 4.13 4.19 -7.96
C LEU A 105 2.87 5.06 -7.92
N PRO A 106 2.91 6.36 -8.29
CA PRO A 106 1.71 7.20 -8.33
C PRO A 106 0.67 6.71 -9.36
N VAL A 107 1.14 6.13 -10.47
CA VAL A 107 0.26 5.55 -11.50
C VAL A 107 -0.50 4.35 -10.94
N LEU A 108 0.22 3.41 -10.30
CA LEU A 108 -0.39 2.24 -9.68
C LEU A 108 -1.40 2.64 -8.59
N GLN A 109 -1.04 3.60 -7.76
CA GLN A 109 -1.92 4.11 -6.71
C GLN A 109 -3.22 4.68 -7.29
N ARG A 110 -3.14 5.49 -8.36
CA ARG A 110 -4.33 6.03 -9.04
C ARG A 110 -5.17 4.95 -9.71
N ALA A 111 -4.53 3.98 -10.35
CA ALA A 111 -5.23 2.87 -10.98
C ALA A 111 -6.01 2.04 -9.96
N CYS A 112 -5.39 1.68 -8.83
CA CYS A 112 -6.06 0.97 -7.74
C CYS A 112 -7.21 1.78 -7.13
N ALA A 113 -7.03 3.09 -6.95
CA ALA A 113 -8.09 3.96 -6.45
C ALA A 113 -9.28 4.03 -7.43
N ALA A 114 -9.01 4.15 -8.74
CA ALA A 114 -10.05 4.17 -9.78
C ALA A 114 -10.85 2.87 -9.86
N LEU A 115 -10.23 1.73 -9.54
CA LEU A 115 -10.89 0.43 -9.46
C LEU A 115 -11.60 0.16 -8.12
N GLY A 116 -11.47 1.07 -7.14
CA GLY A 116 -12.04 0.89 -5.81
C GLY A 116 -11.37 -0.22 -4.97
N VAL A 117 -10.14 -0.65 -5.35
CA VAL A 117 -9.38 -1.70 -4.64
C VAL A 117 -8.28 -1.14 -3.73
N ALA A 118 -8.15 0.18 -3.64
CA ALA A 118 -7.25 0.83 -2.70
C ALA A 118 -7.94 1.04 -1.36
N PRO A 119 -7.26 0.81 -0.22
CA PRO A 119 -7.83 1.11 1.09
C PRO A 119 -8.08 2.61 1.25
N GLU A 120 -9.15 2.96 1.95
CA GLU A 120 -9.44 4.33 2.31
C GLU A 120 -8.32 4.94 3.15
N ARG A 121 -8.03 6.21 2.92
CA ARG A 121 -7.03 6.99 3.68
C ARG A 121 -7.69 8.03 4.59
N ASP A 122 -8.95 8.31 4.35
CA ASP A 122 -9.78 9.20 5.15
C ASP A 122 -10.69 8.38 6.05
N ALA A 123 -10.55 8.57 7.36
CA ALA A 123 -11.30 7.82 8.37
C ALA A 123 -12.81 8.08 8.32
N SER A 124 -13.23 9.24 7.82
CA SER A 124 -14.65 9.59 7.66
C SER A 124 -15.34 8.77 6.56
N ARG A 125 -14.56 8.20 5.63
CA ARG A 125 -15.05 7.41 4.50
C ARG A 125 -15.11 5.91 4.76
N ILE A 126 -14.65 5.45 5.92
CA ILE A 126 -14.67 4.04 6.31
C ILE A 126 -16.09 3.45 6.21
N ALA A 127 -17.10 4.18 6.70
CA ALA A 127 -18.49 3.74 6.70
C ALA A 127 -19.08 3.50 5.29
N THR A 128 -18.50 4.09 4.25
CA THR A 128 -18.95 3.97 2.86
C THR A 128 -17.99 3.21 1.97
N SER A 129 -16.91 2.66 2.53
CA SER A 129 -15.91 1.91 1.78
C SER A 129 -16.48 0.58 1.29
N ALA A 130 -16.51 0.36 -0.04
CA ALA A 130 -16.97 -0.88 -0.64
C ALA A 130 -16.17 -2.10 -0.11
N LEU A 131 -14.89 -1.94 0.18
CA LEU A 131 -14.01 -2.98 0.71
C LEU A 131 -14.38 -3.41 2.14
N LEU A 132 -15.08 -2.56 2.90
CA LEU A 132 -15.48 -2.82 4.27
C LEU A 132 -16.97 -3.15 4.42
N LEU A 133 -17.78 -2.89 3.38
CA LEU A 133 -19.23 -3.12 3.39
C LEU A 133 -19.64 -4.52 2.92
N GLU A 134 -18.75 -5.28 2.34
CA GLU A 134 -19.08 -6.60 1.79
C GLU A 134 -19.52 -7.59 2.88
N GLY A 135 -20.76 -8.00 2.83
CA GLY A 135 -21.41 -8.82 3.85
C GLY A 135 -21.85 -8.02 5.10
N ALA A 136 -22.22 -8.70 6.19
CA ALA A 136 -22.28 -8.10 7.53
C ALA A 136 -20.84 -8.01 8.04
N PRO A 137 -20.19 -6.84 8.04
CA PRO A 137 -18.75 -6.79 8.12
C PRO A 137 -18.27 -7.10 9.55
N ASN A 138 -17.50 -8.18 9.67
CA ASN A 138 -16.66 -8.40 10.84
C ASN A 138 -15.30 -7.74 10.55
N LEU A 139 -14.98 -6.71 11.31
CA LEU A 139 -13.81 -5.88 11.12
C LEU A 139 -12.77 -6.17 12.20
N ALA A 140 -11.51 -6.22 11.83
CA ALA A 140 -10.40 -6.25 12.77
C ALA A 140 -9.58 -4.97 12.66
N ILE A 141 -9.18 -4.39 13.80
CA ILE A 141 -8.25 -3.27 13.86
C ILE A 141 -6.90 -3.74 14.38
N ASP A 142 -5.83 -3.38 13.67
CA ASP A 142 -4.45 -3.68 14.07
C ASP A 142 -3.49 -2.51 13.79
N GLY A 143 -2.38 -2.48 14.51
CA GLY A 143 -1.30 -1.53 14.34
C GLY A 143 -0.08 -2.16 13.67
N THR A 144 0.15 -1.85 12.39
CA THR A 144 1.35 -2.34 11.69
C THR A 144 2.52 -1.40 11.86
N GLU A 145 3.69 -1.95 12.23
CA GLU A 145 4.93 -1.19 12.38
C GLU A 145 5.94 -1.57 11.29
N ARG A 146 6.50 -0.56 10.62
CA ARG A 146 7.54 -0.71 9.61
C ARG A 146 8.84 -0.09 10.12
N ARG A 147 9.96 -0.79 9.94
CA ARG A 147 11.28 -0.24 10.25
C ARG A 147 11.58 0.95 9.35
N ARG A 148 12.21 1.97 9.94
CA ARG A 148 12.74 3.14 9.24
C ARG A 148 14.22 3.34 9.58
N GLN A 149 14.91 4.12 8.78
CA GLN A 149 16.26 4.56 9.13
C GLN A 149 16.22 5.41 10.40
N ARG A 150 17.27 5.28 11.22
CA ARG A 150 17.41 6.07 12.43
C ARG A 150 17.46 7.56 12.07
N PRO A 151 16.55 8.40 12.62
CA PRO A 151 16.57 9.83 12.40
C PRO A 151 17.87 10.45 12.95
N GLN A 152 18.35 11.51 12.33
CA GLN A 152 19.50 12.27 12.85
C GLN A 152 19.14 13.11 14.08
N ASN A 153 17.94 13.68 14.08
CA ASN A 153 17.44 14.53 15.16
C ASN A 153 17.08 13.69 16.40
N ALA A 154 17.59 14.08 17.59
CA ALA A 154 17.40 13.33 18.84
C ALA A 154 15.91 13.25 19.27
N THR A 155 15.11 14.28 19.03
CA THR A 155 13.66 14.28 19.32
C THR A 155 12.95 13.27 18.42
N ALA A 156 13.21 13.31 17.13
CA ALA A 156 12.64 12.33 16.19
C ALA A 156 13.09 10.88 16.48
N GLN A 157 14.33 10.68 16.98
CA GLN A 157 14.77 9.36 17.44
C GLN A 157 13.88 8.84 18.57
N LYS A 158 13.59 9.67 19.58
CA LYS A 158 12.75 9.31 20.72
C LYS A 158 11.28 9.02 20.31
N GLU A 159 10.75 9.79 19.36
CA GLU A 159 9.38 9.65 18.86
C GLU A 159 9.19 8.36 18.05
N HIS A 160 10.17 8.03 17.23
CA HIS A 160 10.06 6.86 16.34
C HIS A 160 10.61 5.57 16.96
N TYR A 161 11.20 5.60 18.16
CA TYR A 161 11.73 4.39 18.79
C TYR A 161 10.62 3.54 19.39
N SER A 162 10.37 2.38 18.81
CA SER A 162 9.47 1.35 19.33
C SER A 162 10.17 0.47 20.35
N GLY A 163 9.76 0.55 21.60
CA GLY A 163 10.27 -0.32 22.67
C GLY A 163 9.93 -1.79 22.46
N LYS A 164 8.79 -2.09 21.80
CA LYS A 164 8.37 -3.45 21.43
C LYS A 164 9.29 -4.04 20.35
N LYS A 165 9.65 -3.27 19.33
CA LYS A 165 10.49 -3.71 18.20
C LYS A 165 11.98 -3.44 18.41
N LYS A 166 12.36 -2.70 19.48
CA LYS A 166 13.73 -2.23 19.76
C LYS A 166 14.41 -1.60 18.53
N ALA A 167 13.64 -0.83 17.77
CA ALA A 167 14.06 -0.20 16.52
C ALA A 167 13.26 1.09 16.29
N HIS A 168 13.77 1.94 15.38
CA HIS A 168 13.00 3.09 14.89
C HIS A 168 11.97 2.58 13.88
N THR A 169 10.71 2.92 14.09
CA THR A 169 9.59 2.47 13.27
C THR A 169 8.62 3.59 12.97
N ASP A 170 7.91 3.42 11.87
CA ASP A 170 6.69 4.14 11.53
C ASP A 170 5.52 3.18 11.68
N LYS A 171 4.39 3.68 12.16
CA LYS A 171 3.17 2.89 12.41
C LYS A 171 2.02 3.40 11.56
N ASN A 172 1.16 2.48 11.14
CA ASN A 172 -0.17 2.76 10.60
C ASN A 172 -1.20 1.86 11.29
N LEU A 173 -2.41 2.36 11.48
CA LEU A 173 -3.56 1.54 11.79
C LEU A 173 -4.15 0.95 10.52
N LEU A 174 -4.54 -0.30 10.58
CA LEU A 174 -5.24 -1.03 9.55
C LEU A 174 -6.65 -1.37 10.04
N LEU A 175 -7.62 -1.29 9.15
CA LEU A 175 -8.94 -1.89 9.35
C LEU A 175 -9.15 -2.92 8.25
N VAL A 176 -9.38 -4.15 8.65
CA VAL A 176 -9.50 -5.32 7.76
C VAL A 176 -10.93 -5.86 7.86
N ASN A 177 -11.53 -6.17 6.73
CA ASN A 177 -12.74 -6.97 6.70
C ASN A 177 -12.32 -8.45 6.80
N GLU A 178 -12.61 -9.10 7.92
CA GLU A 178 -12.19 -10.48 8.18
C GLU A 178 -12.90 -11.49 7.27
N ASN A 179 -14.10 -11.18 6.81
CA ASN A 179 -14.86 -12.06 5.91
C ASN A 179 -14.16 -12.21 4.56
N THR A 180 -13.52 -11.13 4.07
CA THR A 180 -12.85 -11.11 2.76
C THR A 180 -11.32 -11.13 2.86
N GLY A 181 -10.76 -10.90 4.04
CA GLY A 181 -9.33 -10.69 4.25
C GLY A 181 -8.79 -9.38 3.66
N THR A 182 -9.66 -8.44 3.32
CA THR A 182 -9.30 -7.22 2.59
C THR A 182 -9.02 -6.06 3.55
N VAL A 183 -7.90 -5.36 3.34
CA VAL A 183 -7.60 -4.11 4.04
C VAL A 183 -8.44 -3.00 3.42
N GLY A 184 -9.43 -2.49 4.16
CA GLY A 184 -10.31 -1.44 3.68
C GLY A 184 -9.93 -0.03 4.14
N TYR A 185 -9.10 0.10 5.19
CA TYR A 185 -8.58 1.38 5.65
C TYR A 185 -7.12 1.27 6.08
N LEU A 186 -6.36 2.30 5.77
CA LEU A 186 -4.96 2.47 6.19
C LEU A 186 -4.75 3.90 6.67
N SER A 187 -4.52 4.10 7.96
CA SER A 187 -4.33 5.43 8.55
C SER A 187 -3.13 6.19 7.97
N PRO A 188 -3.06 7.51 8.13
CA PRO A 188 -1.80 8.24 7.98
C PRO A 188 -0.68 7.60 8.82
N THR A 189 0.57 7.85 8.42
CA THR A 189 1.74 7.34 9.14
C THR A 189 1.94 8.12 10.43
N ILE A 190 2.13 7.40 11.53
CA ILE A 190 2.39 7.95 12.87
C ILE A 190 3.72 7.41 13.41
N ALA A 191 4.26 8.06 14.44
CA ALA A 191 5.50 7.65 15.07
C ALA A 191 5.35 6.29 15.78
N GLY A 192 6.33 5.38 15.62
CA GLY A 192 6.26 4.00 16.11
C GLY A 192 6.13 3.86 17.63
N LYS A 193 6.57 4.88 18.40
CA LYS A 193 6.38 4.92 19.86
C LYS A 193 4.91 5.02 20.28
N THR A 194 4.03 5.52 19.40
CA THR A 194 2.62 5.76 19.72
C THR A 194 1.92 4.44 20.06
N HIS A 195 1.26 4.39 21.22
CA HIS A 195 0.47 3.23 21.61
C HIS A 195 -0.76 3.07 20.71
N ASP A 196 -1.16 1.82 20.40
CA ASP A 196 -2.21 1.53 19.42
C ASP A 196 -3.55 2.19 19.81
N LYS A 197 -3.95 2.10 21.09
CA LYS A 197 -5.12 2.83 21.60
C LYS A 197 -5.04 4.34 21.36
N LYS A 198 -3.91 4.97 21.71
CA LYS A 198 -3.73 6.42 21.51
C LYS A 198 -3.80 6.81 20.05
N ALA A 199 -3.29 5.95 19.17
CA ALA A 199 -3.37 6.14 17.74
C ALA A 199 -4.83 6.07 17.24
N ALA A 200 -5.61 5.10 17.75
CA ALA A 200 -7.01 4.94 17.39
C ALA A 200 -7.89 6.09 17.95
N ASP A 201 -7.67 6.51 19.20
CA ASP A 201 -8.38 7.64 19.80
C ASP A 201 -8.17 8.97 19.04
N ALA A 202 -7.00 9.13 18.39
CA ALA A 202 -6.68 10.33 17.63
C ALA A 202 -7.34 10.38 16.24
N VAL A 203 -7.93 9.28 15.79
CA VAL A 203 -8.55 9.15 14.46
C VAL A 203 -10.05 8.91 14.62
N PRO A 204 -10.92 9.86 14.25
CA PRO A 204 -12.37 9.69 14.32
C PRO A 204 -12.85 8.77 13.20
N MET A 205 -12.75 7.45 13.43
CA MET A 205 -13.18 6.43 12.48
C MET A 205 -14.71 6.31 12.49
N ALA A 206 -15.32 6.48 11.31
CA ALA A 206 -16.75 6.22 11.10
C ALA A 206 -16.92 4.75 10.65
N TYR A 207 -17.55 3.92 11.48
CA TYR A 207 -17.73 2.50 11.17
C TYR A 207 -19.00 2.24 10.35
N PRO A 208 -19.05 1.19 9.51
CA PRO A 208 -20.27 0.78 8.82
C PRO A 208 -21.37 0.38 9.81
N THR A 209 -22.62 0.64 9.45
CA THR A 209 -23.78 0.22 10.24
C THR A 209 -23.81 -1.31 10.37
N ASN A 210 -24.11 -1.82 11.56
CA ASN A 210 -24.13 -3.25 11.89
C ASN A 210 -22.78 -3.98 11.75
N ALA A 211 -21.66 -3.25 11.69
CA ALA A 211 -20.34 -3.86 11.78
C ALA A 211 -20.05 -4.35 13.22
N THR A 212 -19.21 -5.38 13.33
CA THR A 212 -18.51 -5.74 14.56
C THR A 212 -17.03 -5.39 14.44
N LEU A 213 -16.36 -5.13 15.56
CA LEU A 213 -14.94 -4.75 15.56
C LEU A 213 -14.15 -5.61 16.54
N ASP A 214 -13.27 -6.43 16.02
CA ASP A 214 -12.32 -7.20 16.81
C ASP A 214 -11.04 -6.39 17.07
N LYS A 215 -10.63 -6.34 18.33
CA LYS A 215 -9.47 -5.58 18.81
C LYS A 215 -8.50 -6.50 19.53
N ASP A 216 -7.21 -6.31 19.33
CA ASP A 216 -6.21 -6.96 20.17
C ASP A 216 -6.04 -6.27 21.53
N THR A 217 -5.23 -6.83 22.42
CA THR A 217 -4.96 -6.25 23.75
C THR A 217 -4.24 -4.91 23.74
N GLY A 218 -3.67 -4.50 22.62
CA GLY A 218 -3.05 -3.19 22.39
C GLY A 218 -4.04 -2.04 22.33
N PHE A 219 -5.32 -2.34 22.04
CA PHE A 219 -6.41 -1.37 21.98
C PHE A 219 -7.27 -1.32 23.25
N GLN A 220 -6.77 -1.84 24.37
CA GLN A 220 -7.54 -1.86 25.62
C GLN A 220 -7.96 -0.45 26.05
N GLY A 221 -9.29 -0.26 26.23
CA GLY A 221 -9.90 1.03 26.55
C GLY A 221 -10.17 1.93 25.34
N TYR A 222 -9.99 1.43 24.10
CA TYR A 222 -10.55 2.06 22.90
C TYR A 222 -11.99 1.57 22.73
N GLU A 223 -12.97 2.47 22.91
CA GLU A 223 -14.40 2.15 22.89
C GLU A 223 -15.11 3.06 21.88
N PRO A 224 -15.11 2.69 20.58
CA PRO A 224 -15.84 3.42 19.55
C PRO A 224 -17.36 3.31 19.81
N LYS A 225 -18.09 4.41 19.59
CA LYS A 225 -19.52 4.51 19.94
C LYS A 225 -20.45 3.78 18.95
N ASP A 226 -20.03 3.68 17.69
CA ASP A 226 -20.93 3.30 16.59
C ASP A 226 -20.72 1.86 16.10
N VAL A 227 -19.96 1.05 16.84
CA VAL A 227 -19.67 -0.34 16.48
C VAL A 227 -19.59 -1.23 17.74
N LEU A 228 -20.18 -2.42 17.66
CA LEU A 228 -20.00 -3.42 18.71
C LEU A 228 -18.58 -3.97 18.66
N SER A 229 -17.82 -3.82 19.75
CA SER A 229 -16.43 -4.25 19.76
C SER A 229 -16.20 -5.45 20.69
N THR A 230 -15.37 -6.38 20.24
CA THR A 230 -14.89 -7.53 21.02
C THR A 230 -13.40 -7.40 21.28
N GLN A 231 -12.94 -7.93 22.41
CA GLN A 231 -11.54 -7.89 22.79
C GLN A 231 -11.19 -9.06 23.71
N PRO A 232 -10.05 -9.75 23.51
CA PRO A 232 -9.58 -10.78 24.43
C PRO A 232 -9.34 -10.22 25.83
N LYS A 233 -9.79 -10.94 26.86
CA LYS A 233 -9.45 -10.59 28.25
C LYS A 233 -7.95 -10.72 28.45
N LYS A 234 -7.31 -9.70 29.02
CA LYS A 234 -5.90 -9.75 29.36
C LYS A 234 -5.68 -10.83 30.42
N SER A 235 -4.96 -11.92 30.08
CA SER A 235 -4.59 -12.91 31.07
C SER A 235 -3.70 -12.22 32.14
N ARG A 236 -4.11 -12.25 33.41
CA ARG A 236 -3.20 -11.87 34.49
C ARG A 236 -2.06 -12.91 34.48
N LYS A 237 -0.84 -12.52 34.07
CA LYS A 237 0.32 -13.32 34.41
C LYS A 237 0.36 -13.45 35.92
N ALA A 238 0.20 -14.67 36.43
CA ALA A 238 0.53 -14.94 37.80
C ALA A 238 1.97 -14.45 38.04
N ARG A 239 2.18 -13.52 38.94
CA ARG A 239 3.53 -13.19 39.41
C ARG A 239 4.09 -14.44 40.09
N PRO A 240 5.31 -14.86 39.72
CA PRO A 240 6.00 -15.91 40.44
C PRO A 240 6.21 -15.54 41.91
#